data_8d614ce27b991a2b4e2d0fba64444343
#
_entry.id   8d614ce27b991a2b4e2d0fba64444343
#
_cell.length_a   1.000
_cell.length_b   1.000
_cell.length_c   1.000
_cell.angle_alpha   90.00
_cell.angle_beta   90.00
_cell.angle_gamma   90.00
#
_symmetry.space_group_name_H-M   'P 1'
#
loop_
_entity.id
_entity.type
_entity.pdbx_description
1 polymer ?
#
loop_
_entity_poly.entity_id
_entity_poly.type
_entity_poly.pdbx_seq_one_letter_code
_entity_poly.pdbx_strand_id
1 'polypeptide(L)'
;MKFLSFKYNDKTSYGVKVKREDAVWDLTQVFADFAEGDFHPKTLLAGLQQNHTLDFQEQVRKAVVAAEDSGKAEDYKISFNDIEFLPPVTPPNNVIAFGRNYKDHANELNHEVERLYVFTKAASSLTGDNATIPNHKDITNQLDYEGELGIVIGKSGEKIPKALALDYVYGYTIINDITDRKAQSEQDQAFLSKSLTGGCPMGPYIVTKDELPLPENVNIVTKVNNEIRQDGNTGEMILKIDELIEEISKYVALHPGDIIATGTPAGVGAGMQPPKFLQPGDEVKVTIDNIGTLTTYIAK
;
A
#
# COMPACT_ATOMS: atom_id res chain seq x y z
N MET A 1 -5.84 -13.78 3.29
CA MET A 1 -6.86 -13.16 2.40
C MET A 1 -6.25 -11.97 1.65
N LYS A 2 -6.85 -11.58 0.49
CA LYS A 2 -6.45 -10.37 -0.26
C LYS A 2 -7.64 -9.43 -0.33
N PHE A 3 -7.60 -8.33 0.43
CA PHE A 3 -8.66 -7.34 0.48
C PHE A 3 -8.38 -6.18 -0.47
N LEU A 4 -9.45 -5.60 -1.06
CA LEU A 4 -9.36 -4.44 -1.94
C LEU A 4 -10.58 -3.54 -1.75
N SER A 5 -10.43 -2.26 -2.10
CA SER A 5 -11.54 -1.34 -2.30
C SER A 5 -11.65 -1.02 -3.78
N PHE A 6 -12.86 -0.81 -4.25
CA PHE A 6 -13.12 -0.60 -5.67
C PHE A 6 -14.36 0.26 -5.90
N LYS A 7 -14.49 0.76 -7.12
CA LYS A 7 -15.69 1.42 -7.61
C LYS A 7 -16.33 0.54 -8.69
N TYR A 8 -17.62 0.32 -8.57
CA TYR A 8 -18.44 -0.43 -9.51
C TYR A 8 -19.78 0.26 -9.69
N ASN A 9 -20.18 0.54 -10.95
CA ASN A 9 -21.41 1.28 -11.26
C ASN A 9 -21.56 2.58 -10.43
N ASP A 10 -20.49 3.39 -10.38
CA ASP A 10 -20.39 4.64 -9.63
C ASP A 10 -20.55 4.54 -8.10
N LYS A 11 -20.55 3.33 -7.57
CA LYS A 11 -20.61 3.07 -6.12
C LYS A 11 -19.27 2.54 -5.62
N THR A 12 -18.80 3.10 -4.51
CA THR A 12 -17.63 2.58 -3.80
C THR A 12 -18.05 1.37 -2.98
N SER A 13 -17.27 0.29 -3.09
CA SER A 13 -17.40 -0.91 -2.29
C SER A 13 -16.02 -1.44 -1.90
N TYR A 14 -15.99 -2.52 -1.15
CA TYR A 14 -14.79 -3.24 -0.79
C TYR A 14 -15.06 -4.75 -0.82
N GLY A 15 -13.99 -5.52 -0.92
CA GLY A 15 -14.16 -6.95 -1.05
C GLY A 15 -12.91 -7.76 -0.77
N VAL A 16 -13.05 -9.05 -0.94
CA VAL A 16 -11.95 -10.02 -0.90
C VAL A 16 -11.82 -10.69 -2.26
N LYS A 17 -10.58 -10.79 -2.75
CA LYS A 17 -10.29 -11.44 -4.03
C LYS A 17 -10.80 -12.87 -4.03
N VAL A 18 -11.50 -13.25 -5.08
CA VAL A 18 -11.91 -14.64 -5.32
C VAL A 18 -10.67 -15.50 -5.56
N LYS A 19 -10.60 -16.67 -4.92
CA LYS A 19 -9.46 -17.55 -5.04
C LYS A 19 -9.37 -18.09 -6.47
N ARG A 20 -8.21 -17.89 -7.13
CA ARG A 20 -7.92 -18.35 -8.51
C ARG A 20 -8.73 -17.68 -9.63
N GLU A 21 -9.47 -16.63 -9.34
CA GLU A 21 -10.23 -15.86 -10.32
C GLU A 21 -9.80 -14.40 -10.28
N ASP A 22 -9.90 -13.68 -11.40
CA ASP A 22 -9.74 -12.22 -11.46
C ASP A 22 -11.08 -11.54 -11.19
N ALA A 23 -11.55 -11.77 -9.97
CA ALA A 23 -12.83 -11.28 -9.47
C ALA A 23 -12.73 -10.97 -7.97
N VAL A 24 -13.70 -10.22 -7.48
CA VAL A 24 -13.86 -9.83 -6.08
C VAL A 24 -15.24 -10.25 -5.57
N TRP A 25 -15.29 -10.79 -4.36
CA TRP A 25 -16.51 -10.86 -3.57
C TRP A 25 -16.86 -9.45 -3.07
N ASP A 26 -18.00 -8.90 -3.47
CA ASP A 26 -18.49 -7.61 -2.93
C ASP A 26 -18.99 -7.81 -1.50
N LEU A 27 -18.13 -7.52 -0.53
CA LEU A 27 -18.43 -7.71 0.88
C LEU A 27 -19.53 -6.76 1.38
N THR A 28 -19.78 -5.63 0.72
CA THR A 28 -20.91 -4.76 1.09
C THR A 28 -22.23 -5.48 0.86
N GLN A 29 -22.36 -6.23 -0.24
CA GLN A 29 -23.55 -7.02 -0.53
C GLN A 29 -23.59 -8.34 0.25
N VAL A 30 -22.45 -9.05 0.30
CA VAL A 30 -22.33 -10.31 1.06
C VAL A 30 -22.73 -10.11 2.51
N PHE A 31 -22.23 -9.06 3.18
CA PHE A 31 -22.63 -8.79 4.57
C PHE A 31 -24.08 -8.31 4.72
N ALA A 32 -24.62 -7.63 3.71
CA ALA A 32 -26.03 -7.23 3.77
C ALA A 32 -26.97 -8.44 3.86
N ASP A 33 -26.62 -9.54 3.19
CA ASP A 33 -27.49 -10.72 3.07
C ASP A 33 -27.10 -11.87 4.02
N PHE A 34 -25.81 -11.96 4.42
CA PHE A 34 -25.27 -13.14 5.13
C PHE A 34 -24.49 -12.82 6.42
N ALA A 35 -24.44 -11.56 6.86
CA ALA A 35 -23.76 -11.27 8.12
C ALA A 35 -24.53 -11.81 9.32
N GLU A 36 -23.78 -12.28 10.33
CA GLU A 36 -24.34 -12.63 11.62
C GLU A 36 -24.53 -11.36 12.48
N GLY A 37 -25.75 -11.11 12.94
CA GLY A 37 -26.05 -9.95 13.80
C GLY A 37 -25.90 -8.60 13.07
N ASP A 38 -25.41 -7.60 13.78
CA ASP A 38 -25.30 -6.21 13.29
C ASP A 38 -23.92 -5.89 12.64
N PHE A 39 -23.14 -6.92 12.26
CA PHE A 39 -21.82 -6.71 11.67
C PHE A 39 -21.90 -6.39 10.19
N HIS A 40 -22.07 -5.11 9.84
CA HIS A 40 -22.19 -4.64 8.46
C HIS A 40 -21.24 -3.47 8.16
N PRO A 41 -19.90 -3.67 8.19
CA PRO A 41 -18.98 -2.59 7.88
C PRO A 41 -19.19 -2.10 6.45
N LYS A 42 -19.24 -0.79 6.24
CA LYS A 42 -19.51 -0.17 4.94
C LYS A 42 -18.24 0.10 4.13
N THR A 43 -17.08 -0.02 4.74
CA THR A 43 -15.76 0.15 4.12
C THR A 43 -14.78 -0.84 4.73
N LEU A 44 -13.68 -1.10 4.01
CA LEU A 44 -12.61 -1.93 4.54
C LEU A 44 -12.04 -1.33 5.83
N LEU A 45 -11.84 0.00 5.89
CA LEU A 45 -11.40 0.68 7.10
C LEU A 45 -12.34 0.42 8.30
N ALA A 46 -13.65 0.51 8.09
CA ALA A 46 -14.62 0.21 9.15
C ALA A 46 -14.51 -1.25 9.63
N GLY A 47 -14.27 -2.20 8.72
CA GLY A 47 -13.99 -3.60 9.08
C GLY A 47 -12.72 -3.76 9.92
N LEU A 48 -11.64 -3.10 9.52
CA LEU A 48 -10.38 -3.10 10.27
C LEU A 48 -10.53 -2.48 11.67
N GLN A 49 -11.28 -1.39 11.80
CA GLN A 49 -11.53 -0.72 13.08
C GLN A 49 -12.38 -1.56 14.06
N GLN A 50 -13.21 -2.45 13.55
CA GLN A 50 -14.02 -3.38 14.34
C GLN A 50 -13.30 -4.70 14.66
N ASN A 51 -12.13 -4.94 14.08
CA ASN A 51 -11.38 -6.20 14.22
C ASN A 51 -10.95 -6.53 15.67
N HIS A 52 -10.95 -5.54 16.57
CA HIS A 52 -10.63 -5.74 17.98
C HIS A 52 -11.78 -6.38 18.79
N THR A 53 -13.01 -6.29 18.31
CA THR A 53 -14.20 -6.86 18.96
C THR A 53 -14.64 -8.17 18.32
N LEU A 54 -14.45 -8.30 17.02
CA LEU A 54 -14.79 -9.48 16.24
C LEU A 54 -13.66 -9.74 15.24
N ASP A 55 -13.23 -10.98 15.08
CA ASP A 55 -12.24 -11.34 14.05
C ASP A 55 -12.85 -11.07 12.67
N PHE A 56 -12.44 -9.94 12.06
CA PHE A 56 -12.94 -9.49 10.77
C PHE A 56 -12.76 -10.54 9.68
N GLN A 57 -11.61 -11.21 9.65
CA GLN A 57 -11.35 -12.26 8.66
C GLN A 57 -12.29 -13.45 8.85
N GLU A 58 -12.61 -13.81 10.09
CA GLU A 58 -13.53 -14.89 10.39
C GLU A 58 -14.97 -14.52 9.98
N GLN A 59 -15.41 -13.28 10.22
CA GLN A 59 -16.69 -12.80 9.74
C GLN A 59 -16.79 -12.84 8.20
N VAL A 60 -15.73 -12.44 7.51
CA VAL A 60 -15.66 -12.54 6.04
C VAL A 60 -15.76 -13.99 5.58
N ARG A 61 -15.00 -14.93 6.21
CA ARG A 61 -15.07 -16.36 5.83
C ARG A 61 -16.47 -16.91 5.97
N LYS A 62 -17.12 -16.67 7.10
CA LYS A 62 -18.49 -17.15 7.37
C LYS A 62 -19.49 -16.60 6.37
N ALA A 63 -19.48 -15.31 6.10
CA ALA A 63 -20.40 -14.67 5.18
C ALA A 63 -20.19 -15.15 3.73
N VAL A 64 -18.94 -15.30 3.28
CA VAL A 64 -18.62 -15.83 1.94
C VAL A 64 -19.07 -17.30 1.82
N VAL A 65 -18.81 -18.14 2.81
CA VAL A 65 -19.28 -19.55 2.79
C VAL A 65 -20.81 -19.61 2.75
N ALA A 66 -21.50 -18.77 3.52
CA ALA A 66 -22.96 -18.71 3.48
C ALA A 66 -23.49 -18.28 2.11
N ALA A 67 -22.79 -17.34 1.45
CA ALA A 67 -23.13 -16.94 0.06
C ALA A 67 -22.89 -18.09 -0.93
N GLU A 68 -21.81 -18.86 -0.80
CA GLU A 68 -21.54 -20.05 -1.61
C GLU A 68 -22.63 -21.12 -1.41
N ASP A 69 -22.98 -21.43 -0.16
CA ASP A 69 -23.98 -22.43 0.21
C ASP A 69 -25.41 -22.05 -0.24
N SER A 70 -25.67 -20.75 -0.42
CA SER A 70 -26.97 -20.26 -0.90
C SER A 70 -27.27 -20.63 -2.37
N GLY A 71 -26.24 -21.07 -3.12
CA GLY A 71 -26.33 -21.32 -4.56
C GLY A 71 -26.39 -20.05 -5.43
N LYS A 72 -26.17 -18.87 -4.84
CA LYS A 72 -26.20 -17.56 -5.52
C LYS A 72 -24.83 -16.88 -5.51
N ALA A 73 -23.74 -17.64 -5.36
CA ALA A 73 -22.40 -17.12 -5.26
C ALA A 73 -22.02 -16.09 -6.35
N GLU A 74 -22.45 -16.36 -7.58
CA GLU A 74 -22.14 -15.49 -8.73
C GLU A 74 -22.80 -14.10 -8.65
N ASP A 75 -23.92 -13.96 -7.91
CA ASP A 75 -24.60 -12.67 -7.73
C ASP A 75 -23.74 -11.67 -6.91
N TYR A 76 -22.76 -12.17 -6.16
CA TYR A 76 -21.89 -11.40 -5.26
C TYR A 76 -20.45 -11.24 -5.78
N LYS A 77 -20.13 -11.82 -6.93
CA LYS A 77 -18.81 -11.73 -7.56
C LYS A 77 -18.83 -10.69 -8.67
N ILE A 78 -17.79 -9.85 -8.70
CA ILE A 78 -17.59 -8.83 -9.74
C ILE A 78 -16.23 -9.06 -10.39
N SER A 79 -16.19 -9.10 -11.72
CA SER A 79 -14.95 -9.22 -12.48
C SER A 79 -14.06 -8.00 -12.28
N PHE A 80 -12.74 -8.20 -12.23
CA PHE A 80 -11.77 -7.10 -12.19
C PHE A 80 -11.82 -6.20 -13.44
N ASN A 81 -12.34 -6.71 -14.55
CA ASN A 81 -12.53 -5.91 -15.77
C ASN A 81 -13.64 -4.86 -15.64
N ASP A 82 -14.54 -5.03 -14.66
CA ASP A 82 -15.72 -4.19 -14.48
C ASP A 82 -15.56 -3.19 -13.32
N ILE A 83 -14.41 -3.18 -12.64
CA ILE A 83 -14.17 -2.32 -11.49
C ILE A 83 -13.05 -1.30 -11.76
N GLU A 84 -13.11 -0.19 -11.05
CA GLU A 84 -11.98 0.73 -10.85
C GLU A 84 -11.36 0.42 -9.49
N PHE A 85 -10.07 0.08 -9.46
CA PHE A 85 -9.36 -0.15 -8.21
C PHE A 85 -9.16 1.19 -7.47
N LEU A 86 -9.54 1.21 -6.21
CA LEU A 86 -9.25 2.30 -5.29
C LEU A 86 -8.07 1.91 -4.39
N PRO A 87 -7.44 2.87 -3.67
CA PRO A 87 -6.55 2.50 -2.58
C PRO A 87 -7.27 1.52 -1.66
N PRO A 88 -6.68 0.38 -1.30
CA PRO A 88 -7.38 -0.64 -0.50
C PRO A 88 -7.98 -0.08 0.79
N VAL A 89 -7.30 0.88 1.40
CA VAL A 89 -7.79 1.66 2.55
C VAL A 89 -7.32 3.11 2.43
N THR A 90 -8.15 4.05 2.85
CA THR A 90 -7.71 5.43 3.11
C THR A 90 -7.35 5.50 4.59
N PRO A 91 -6.08 5.71 4.95
CA PRO A 91 -5.68 5.76 6.35
C PRO A 91 -6.40 6.89 7.09
N PRO A 92 -6.71 6.70 8.40
CA PRO A 92 -7.33 7.76 9.22
C PRO A 92 -6.41 8.98 9.38
N ASN A 93 -5.10 8.74 9.28
CA ASN A 93 -4.05 9.76 9.27
C ASN A 93 -3.35 9.82 7.90
N ASN A 94 -2.28 10.59 7.79
CA ASN A 94 -1.41 10.55 6.61
C ASN A 94 -0.65 9.21 6.56
N VAL A 95 -0.17 8.84 5.37
CA VAL A 95 0.79 7.72 5.26
C VAL A 95 2.08 8.14 5.94
N ILE A 96 2.54 7.34 6.90
CA ILE A 96 3.84 7.49 7.55
C ILE A 96 4.88 6.80 6.69
N ALA A 97 5.99 7.46 6.38
CA ALA A 97 7.00 6.92 5.49
C ALA A 97 8.41 7.02 6.09
N PHE A 98 9.21 5.97 5.85
CA PHE A 98 10.59 5.88 6.25
C PHE A 98 11.50 5.99 5.04
N GLY A 99 12.28 7.06 4.97
CA GLY A 99 13.34 7.22 3.97
C GLY A 99 14.67 6.62 4.42
N ARG A 100 15.54 6.29 3.43
CA ARG A 100 16.89 5.80 3.66
C ARG A 100 16.97 4.47 4.41
N ASN A 101 15.94 3.64 4.33
CA ASN A 101 15.87 2.37 5.05
C ASN A 101 16.57 1.20 4.32
N TYR A 102 17.16 1.46 3.15
CA TYR A 102 18.01 0.51 2.41
C TYR A 102 19.37 1.14 2.20
N LYS A 103 20.44 0.42 2.61
CA LYS A 103 21.79 0.96 2.57
C LYS A 103 22.23 1.37 1.17
N ASP A 104 21.95 0.54 0.18
CA ASP A 104 22.37 0.80 -1.20
C ASP A 104 21.60 1.98 -1.81
N HIS A 105 20.33 2.15 -1.47
CA HIS A 105 19.54 3.32 -1.84
C HIS A 105 20.10 4.61 -1.19
N ALA A 106 20.46 4.58 0.07
CA ALA A 106 21.07 5.73 0.72
C ALA A 106 22.40 6.10 0.04
N ASN A 107 23.22 5.09 -0.29
CA ASN A 107 24.52 5.28 -0.96
C ASN A 107 24.38 5.85 -2.37
N GLU A 108 23.41 5.38 -3.19
CA GLU A 108 23.24 5.88 -4.57
C GLU A 108 22.88 7.37 -4.63
N LEU A 109 22.22 7.89 -3.58
CA LEU A 109 21.87 9.31 -3.45
C LEU A 109 22.84 10.11 -2.58
N ASN A 110 23.99 9.54 -2.18
CA ASN A 110 25.00 10.14 -1.31
C ASN A 110 24.43 10.63 0.04
N HIS A 111 23.47 9.90 0.60
CA HIS A 111 22.92 10.19 1.91
C HIS A 111 23.64 9.41 3.02
N GLU A 112 23.89 10.09 4.15
CA GLU A 112 24.35 9.42 5.36
C GLU A 112 23.20 8.66 6.02
N VAL A 113 23.48 7.45 6.51
CA VAL A 113 22.49 6.54 7.13
C VAL A 113 22.40 6.76 8.66
N GLU A 114 23.00 7.82 9.19
CA GLU A 114 23.15 8.02 10.64
C GLU A 114 21.85 8.35 11.38
N ARG A 115 20.76 8.73 10.67
CA ARG A 115 19.50 9.14 11.29
C ARG A 115 18.29 8.54 10.57
N LEU A 116 17.36 8.07 11.37
CA LEU A 116 16.01 7.75 10.91
C LEU A 116 15.39 8.98 10.22
N TYR A 117 14.99 8.82 8.97
CA TYR A 117 14.32 9.86 8.22
C TYR A 117 12.85 9.50 8.05
N VAL A 118 12.00 10.14 8.85
CA VAL A 118 10.55 9.93 8.83
C VAL A 118 9.86 11.14 8.22
N PHE A 119 8.92 10.89 7.34
CA PHE A 119 8.06 11.92 6.74
C PHE A 119 6.64 11.37 6.56
N THR A 120 5.74 12.20 6.06
CA THR A 120 4.37 11.78 5.77
C THR A 120 4.02 12.11 4.32
N LYS A 121 3.13 11.31 3.74
CA LYS A 121 2.43 11.62 2.50
C LYS A 121 0.97 11.94 2.83
N ALA A 122 0.44 12.99 2.21
CA ALA A 122 -0.96 13.36 2.38
C ALA A 122 -1.89 12.21 1.96
N ALA A 123 -2.93 11.94 2.74
CA ALA A 123 -3.94 10.95 2.36
C ALA A 123 -4.63 11.29 1.01
N SER A 124 -4.68 12.58 0.64
CA SER A 124 -5.19 13.05 -0.64
C SER A 124 -4.29 12.72 -1.84
N SER A 125 -3.06 12.25 -1.61
CA SER A 125 -2.16 11.80 -2.68
C SER A 125 -2.38 10.34 -3.08
N LEU A 126 -3.20 9.58 -2.32
CA LEU A 126 -3.46 8.17 -2.58
C LEU A 126 -4.22 7.96 -3.89
N THR A 127 -3.86 6.89 -4.59
CA THR A 127 -4.61 6.37 -5.74
C THR A 127 -4.49 4.84 -5.79
N GLY A 128 -5.39 4.18 -6.52
CA GLY A 128 -5.43 2.72 -6.61
C GLY A 128 -4.56 2.14 -7.70
N ASP A 129 -4.65 0.83 -7.87
CA ASP A 129 -4.01 0.11 -8.96
C ASP A 129 -4.61 0.51 -10.32
N ASN A 130 -3.79 0.44 -11.37
CA ASN A 130 -4.13 0.83 -12.76
C ASN A 130 -4.55 2.30 -12.92
N ALA A 131 -4.28 3.17 -11.94
CA ALA A 131 -4.60 4.58 -12.05
C ALA A 131 -3.65 5.33 -13.00
N THR A 132 -4.19 6.32 -13.71
CA THR A 132 -3.41 7.31 -14.43
C THR A 132 -3.24 8.54 -13.55
N ILE A 133 -2.00 8.86 -13.18
CA ILE A 133 -1.66 10.02 -12.35
C ILE A 133 -1.20 11.21 -13.20
N PRO A 134 -1.33 12.46 -12.74
CA PRO A 134 -0.81 13.61 -13.43
C PRO A 134 0.70 13.50 -13.69
N ASN A 135 1.17 14.03 -14.81
CA ASN A 135 2.60 14.05 -15.14
C ASN A 135 3.37 15.17 -14.44
N HIS A 136 2.67 16.12 -13.81
CA HIS A 136 3.21 17.24 -13.03
C HIS A 136 4.27 18.10 -13.75
N LYS A 137 4.28 18.14 -15.10
CA LYS A 137 5.27 18.89 -15.87
C LYS A 137 5.21 20.42 -15.69
N ASP A 138 4.12 20.92 -15.16
CA ASP A 138 3.93 22.31 -14.77
C ASP A 138 4.77 22.71 -13.56
N ILE A 139 5.18 21.74 -12.72
CA ILE A 139 5.95 21.99 -11.51
C ILE A 139 7.31 21.29 -11.48
N THR A 140 7.45 20.13 -12.14
CA THR A 140 8.69 19.36 -12.11
C THR A 140 8.96 18.62 -13.43
N ASN A 141 10.25 18.41 -13.72
CA ASN A 141 10.74 17.48 -14.73
C ASN A 141 11.56 16.33 -14.12
N GLN A 142 11.46 16.16 -12.80
CA GLN A 142 12.23 15.18 -12.03
C GLN A 142 11.29 14.27 -11.21
N LEU A 143 10.18 13.83 -11.84
CA LEU A 143 9.27 12.86 -11.23
C LEU A 143 9.93 11.49 -11.19
N ASP A 144 9.94 10.83 -10.03
CA ASP A 144 10.63 9.58 -9.79
C ASP A 144 9.73 8.56 -9.09
N TYR A 145 10.06 7.29 -9.20
CA TYR A 145 9.38 6.14 -8.61
C TYR A 145 10.16 5.58 -7.43
N GLU A 146 9.46 5.03 -6.46
CA GLU A 146 10.01 4.30 -5.32
C GLU A 146 9.06 3.15 -4.94
N GLY A 147 9.41 1.92 -5.35
CA GLY A 147 8.64 0.72 -4.99
C GLY A 147 8.92 0.31 -3.55
N GLU A 148 7.86 0.14 -2.74
CA GLU A 148 7.96 -0.11 -1.31
C GLU A 148 6.96 -1.16 -0.82
N LEU A 149 7.36 -1.90 0.21
CA LEU A 149 6.43 -2.63 1.05
C LEU A 149 5.67 -1.64 1.95
N GLY A 150 4.35 -1.73 1.97
CA GLY A 150 3.50 -0.99 2.90
C GLY A 150 2.99 -1.89 4.03
N ILE A 151 3.07 -1.43 5.27
CA ILE A 151 2.51 -2.10 6.44
C ILE A 151 1.15 -1.50 6.74
N VAL A 152 0.13 -2.32 6.97
CA VAL A 152 -1.20 -1.91 7.40
C VAL A 152 -1.39 -2.25 8.86
N ILE A 153 -1.64 -1.25 9.69
CA ILE A 153 -1.87 -1.43 11.12
C ILE A 153 -3.29 -1.97 11.35
N GLY A 154 -3.43 -2.94 12.22
CA GLY A 154 -4.69 -3.60 12.56
C GLY A 154 -5.15 -3.42 13.99
N LYS A 155 -4.32 -2.83 14.86
CA LYS A 155 -4.59 -2.65 16.28
C LYS A 155 -4.06 -1.31 16.77
N SER A 156 -4.84 -0.62 17.62
CA SER A 156 -4.40 0.64 18.21
C SER A 156 -3.30 0.42 19.24
N GLY A 157 -2.30 1.31 19.26
CA GLY A 157 -1.25 1.30 20.28
C GLY A 157 -0.31 2.49 20.19
N GLU A 158 0.36 2.73 21.32
CA GLU A 158 1.46 3.69 21.45
C GLU A 158 2.58 3.05 22.26
N LYS A 159 3.83 3.50 22.05
CA LYS A 159 5.01 2.95 22.75
C LYS A 159 5.06 1.42 22.69
N ILE A 160 4.81 0.88 21.49
CA ILE A 160 4.71 -0.55 21.24
C ILE A 160 6.11 -1.16 21.34
N PRO A 161 6.35 -2.12 22.26
CA PRO A 161 7.64 -2.79 22.32
C PRO A 161 7.90 -3.62 21.07
N LYS A 162 9.14 -3.66 20.58
CA LYS A 162 9.58 -4.43 19.42
C LYS A 162 9.04 -5.87 19.43
N ALA A 163 9.11 -6.55 20.59
CA ALA A 163 8.66 -7.94 20.73
C ALA A 163 7.15 -8.16 20.46
N LEU A 164 6.33 -7.10 20.53
CA LEU A 164 4.89 -7.14 20.29
C LEU A 164 4.49 -6.44 18.98
N ALA A 165 5.42 -5.82 18.28
CA ALA A 165 5.13 -4.94 17.14
C ALA A 165 4.36 -5.66 16.01
N LEU A 166 4.72 -6.90 15.68
CA LEU A 166 4.05 -7.68 14.64
C LEU A 166 2.61 -8.09 14.99
N ASP A 167 2.22 -8.04 16.27
CA ASP A 167 0.82 -8.27 16.69
C ASP A 167 -0.10 -7.12 16.29
N TYR A 168 0.47 -5.95 15.99
CA TYR A 168 -0.26 -4.76 15.56
C TYR A 168 -0.45 -4.70 14.04
N VAL A 169 0.25 -5.56 13.29
CA VAL A 169 0.14 -5.63 11.84
C VAL A 169 -1.11 -6.43 11.44
N TYR A 170 -1.95 -5.85 10.57
CA TYR A 170 -3.04 -6.54 9.91
C TYR A 170 -2.58 -7.28 8.66
N GLY A 171 -1.77 -6.62 7.86
CA GLY A 171 -1.29 -7.14 6.59
C GLY A 171 -0.36 -6.16 5.87
N TYR A 172 -0.15 -6.43 4.61
CA TYR A 172 0.83 -5.75 3.77
C TYR A 172 0.23 -5.35 2.42
N THR A 173 0.77 -4.30 1.83
CA THR A 173 0.37 -3.79 0.52
C THR A 173 1.60 -3.31 -0.25
N ILE A 174 1.44 -2.94 -1.51
CA ILE A 174 2.48 -2.27 -2.29
C ILE A 174 2.21 -0.78 -2.28
N ILE A 175 3.27 0.01 -2.19
CA ILE A 175 3.25 1.47 -2.34
C ILE A 175 4.25 1.85 -3.43
N ASN A 176 3.89 2.82 -4.25
CA ASN A 176 4.83 3.55 -5.09
C ASN A 176 4.95 4.97 -4.53
N ASP A 177 6.04 5.26 -3.82
CA ASP A 177 6.29 6.56 -3.20
C ASP A 177 6.81 7.55 -4.25
N ILE A 178 5.91 7.98 -5.16
CA ILE A 178 6.22 8.96 -6.20
C ILE A 178 6.79 10.24 -5.60
N THR A 179 7.93 10.66 -6.15
CA THR A 179 8.75 11.73 -5.60
C THR A 179 9.05 12.79 -6.64
N ASP A 180 8.85 14.06 -6.30
CA ASP A 180 9.44 15.18 -7.03
C ASP A 180 10.85 15.46 -6.49
N ARG A 181 11.88 15.01 -7.22
CA ARG A 181 13.28 15.17 -6.78
C ARG A 181 13.74 16.64 -6.77
N LYS A 182 13.15 17.48 -7.64
CA LYS A 182 13.42 18.92 -7.62
C LYS A 182 12.94 19.53 -6.31
N ALA A 183 11.66 19.37 -5.98
CA ALA A 183 11.11 19.89 -4.71
C ALA A 183 11.83 19.27 -3.50
N GLN A 184 12.21 17.98 -3.56
CA GLN A 184 12.95 17.31 -2.49
C GLN A 184 14.32 17.97 -2.23
N SER A 185 15.00 18.45 -3.28
CA SER A 185 16.29 19.13 -3.15
C SER A 185 16.19 20.57 -2.69
N GLU A 186 15.04 21.21 -2.89
CA GLU A 186 14.79 22.63 -2.58
C GLU A 186 14.15 22.85 -1.21
N GLN A 187 13.67 21.78 -0.56
CA GLN A 187 12.91 21.86 0.70
C GLN A 187 13.59 21.09 1.83
N ASP A 188 13.53 21.62 3.04
CA ASP A 188 14.05 20.94 4.25
C ASP A 188 13.16 19.76 4.67
N GLN A 189 11.87 19.77 4.28
CA GLN A 189 10.88 18.74 4.61
C GLN A 189 10.35 18.07 3.34
N ALA A 190 10.21 16.75 3.38
CA ALA A 190 9.78 15.98 2.23
C ALA A 190 8.28 16.10 1.89
N PHE A 191 7.45 16.74 2.73
CA PHE A 191 5.99 16.70 2.58
C PHE A 191 5.51 17.12 1.19
N LEU A 192 6.00 18.23 0.64
CA LEU A 192 5.57 18.72 -0.68
C LEU A 192 6.05 17.80 -1.80
N SER A 193 7.31 17.37 -1.75
CA SER A 193 7.92 16.49 -2.77
C SER A 193 7.31 15.08 -2.80
N LYS A 194 6.68 14.66 -1.71
CA LYS A 194 6.11 13.33 -1.49
C LYS A 194 4.57 13.28 -1.48
N SER A 195 3.90 14.44 -1.59
CA SER A 195 2.43 14.53 -1.50
C SER A 195 1.76 15.09 -2.77
N LEU A 196 2.39 14.91 -3.92
CA LEU A 196 1.80 15.26 -5.21
C LEU A 196 0.43 14.57 -5.39
N THR A 197 -0.49 15.22 -6.10
CA THR A 197 -1.76 14.58 -6.46
C THR A 197 -1.52 13.27 -7.22
N GLY A 198 -2.07 12.16 -6.74
CA GLY A 198 -1.81 10.83 -7.28
C GLY A 198 -0.42 10.26 -6.95
N GLY A 199 0.39 10.97 -6.15
CA GLY A 199 1.79 10.62 -5.85
C GLY A 199 1.96 9.48 -4.83
N CYS A 200 0.88 8.80 -4.43
CA CYS A 200 0.94 7.65 -3.55
C CYS A 200 0.05 6.50 -4.08
N PRO A 201 0.37 5.91 -5.23
CA PRO A 201 -0.29 4.69 -5.65
C PRO A 201 -0.12 3.59 -4.60
N MET A 202 -1.22 2.90 -4.25
CA MET A 202 -1.25 1.86 -3.22
C MET A 202 -2.17 0.72 -3.63
N GLY A 203 -1.74 -0.52 -3.47
CA GLY A 203 -2.52 -1.70 -3.78
C GLY A 203 -1.71 -2.82 -4.45
N PRO A 204 -2.34 -3.66 -5.28
CA PRO A 204 -3.77 -3.75 -5.55
C PRO A 204 -4.58 -4.25 -4.35
N TYR A 205 -3.92 -4.92 -3.39
CA TYR A 205 -4.54 -5.58 -2.25
C TYR A 205 -3.86 -5.21 -0.93
N ILE A 206 -4.61 -5.36 0.18
CA ILE A 206 -4.03 -5.67 1.48
C ILE A 206 -4.02 -7.19 1.59
N VAL A 207 -2.83 -7.77 1.69
CA VAL A 207 -2.62 -9.20 1.93
C VAL A 207 -2.46 -9.40 3.42
N THR A 208 -3.29 -10.24 4.02
CA THR A 208 -3.25 -10.48 5.46
C THR A 208 -1.95 -11.16 5.88
N LYS A 209 -1.49 -10.93 7.10
CA LYS A 209 -0.19 -11.39 7.59
C LYS A 209 -0.02 -12.92 7.57
N ASP A 210 -1.11 -13.68 7.66
CA ASP A 210 -1.09 -15.13 7.54
C ASP A 210 -0.77 -15.63 6.12
N GLU A 211 -1.08 -14.82 5.09
CA GLU A 211 -0.73 -15.13 3.69
C GLU A 211 0.67 -14.61 3.28
N LEU A 212 1.28 -13.75 4.10
CA LEU A 212 2.65 -13.28 3.94
C LEU A 212 3.42 -13.42 5.27
N PRO A 213 3.74 -14.65 5.69
CA PRO A 213 4.32 -14.91 7.01
C PRO A 213 5.77 -14.45 7.17
N LEU A 214 6.47 -14.21 6.05
CA LEU A 214 7.87 -13.76 6.03
C LEU A 214 8.02 -12.44 5.25
N PRO A 215 7.42 -11.34 5.73
CA PRO A 215 7.43 -10.06 5.01
C PRO A 215 8.83 -9.43 4.91
N GLU A 216 9.79 -9.93 5.68
CA GLU A 216 11.18 -9.48 5.69
C GLU A 216 12.08 -10.30 4.76
N ASN A 217 11.52 -11.07 3.86
CA ASN A 217 12.23 -11.82 2.83
C ASN A 217 11.39 -11.96 1.57
N VAL A 218 10.94 -10.84 1.01
CA VAL A 218 10.22 -10.78 -0.25
C VAL A 218 10.92 -9.85 -1.22
N ASN A 219 10.89 -10.20 -2.51
CA ASN A 219 11.48 -9.38 -3.55
C ASN A 219 10.57 -8.20 -3.87
N ILE A 220 11.20 -7.05 -4.11
CA ILE A 220 10.57 -5.82 -4.61
C ILE A 220 11.19 -5.51 -5.96
N VAL A 221 10.41 -5.63 -7.03
CA VAL A 221 10.86 -5.35 -8.39
C VAL A 221 10.04 -4.21 -8.97
N THR A 222 10.72 -3.12 -9.36
CA THR A 222 10.08 -2.01 -10.07
C THR A 222 10.52 -2.00 -11.53
N LYS A 223 9.54 -1.91 -12.43
CA LYS A 223 9.76 -1.75 -13.87
C LYS A 223 9.15 -0.46 -14.37
N VAL A 224 9.86 0.21 -15.28
CA VAL A 224 9.33 1.32 -16.06
C VAL A 224 9.37 0.92 -17.53
N ASN A 225 8.22 0.88 -18.20
CA ASN A 225 8.07 0.43 -19.58
C ASN A 225 8.76 -0.94 -19.84
N ASN A 226 8.56 -1.89 -18.92
CA ASN A 226 9.20 -3.21 -18.91
C ASN A 226 10.72 -3.25 -18.64
N GLU A 227 11.43 -2.11 -18.54
CA GLU A 227 12.82 -2.07 -18.06
C GLU A 227 12.86 -2.24 -16.54
N ILE A 228 13.59 -3.24 -16.05
CA ILE A 228 13.82 -3.39 -14.60
C ILE A 228 14.66 -2.21 -14.12
N ARG A 229 14.17 -1.50 -13.11
CA ARG A 229 14.81 -0.34 -12.50
C ARG A 229 15.25 -0.61 -11.07
N GLN A 230 14.39 -1.25 -10.27
CA GLN A 230 14.71 -1.71 -8.92
C GLN A 230 14.55 -3.22 -8.87
N ASP A 231 15.48 -3.88 -8.20
CA ASP A 231 15.46 -5.33 -7.94
C ASP A 231 16.12 -5.54 -6.58
N GLY A 232 15.32 -5.51 -5.51
CA GLY A 232 15.79 -5.58 -4.14
C GLY A 232 14.95 -6.55 -3.30
N ASN A 233 15.35 -6.74 -2.06
CA ASN A 233 14.68 -7.64 -1.12
C ASN A 233 14.44 -6.95 0.22
N THR A 234 13.29 -7.14 0.83
CA THR A 234 12.97 -6.57 2.15
C THR A 234 13.92 -7.00 3.25
N GLY A 235 14.66 -8.11 3.06
CA GLY A 235 15.74 -8.53 3.92
C GLY A 235 16.90 -7.53 4.01
N GLU A 236 17.02 -6.61 3.06
CA GLU A 236 18.05 -5.57 3.00
C GLU A 236 17.68 -4.30 3.78
N MET A 237 16.45 -4.22 4.34
CA MET A 237 16.04 -3.12 5.21
C MET A 237 16.99 -2.98 6.40
N ILE A 238 17.38 -1.75 6.70
CA ILE A 238 18.23 -1.37 7.86
C ILE A 238 17.43 -1.56 9.15
N LEU A 239 16.26 -0.93 9.23
CA LEU A 239 15.29 -1.17 10.31
C LEU A 239 14.23 -2.14 9.81
N LYS A 240 14.04 -3.22 10.56
CA LYS A 240 13.03 -4.22 10.27
C LYS A 240 11.64 -3.72 10.65
N ILE A 241 10.59 -4.43 10.23
CA ILE A 241 9.19 -4.04 10.42
C ILE A 241 8.86 -3.79 11.90
N ASP A 242 9.34 -4.67 12.78
CA ASP A 242 9.14 -4.55 14.22
C ASP A 242 9.84 -3.33 14.81
N GLU A 243 11.04 -2.98 14.31
CA GLU A 243 11.79 -1.80 14.70
C GLU A 243 11.14 -0.50 14.19
N LEU A 244 10.61 -0.50 12.96
CA LEU A 244 9.88 0.64 12.41
C LEU A 244 8.63 0.97 13.25
N ILE A 245 7.86 -0.06 13.63
CA ILE A 245 6.66 0.10 14.47
C ILE A 245 7.04 0.56 15.88
N GLU A 246 8.05 -0.05 16.51
CA GLU A 246 8.55 0.38 17.80
C GLU A 246 8.96 1.85 17.77
N GLU A 247 9.77 2.24 16.76
CA GLU A 247 10.33 3.58 16.67
C GLU A 247 9.26 4.65 16.48
N ILE A 248 8.35 4.47 15.52
CA ILE A 248 7.30 5.48 15.26
C ILE A 248 6.30 5.57 16.41
N SER A 249 5.95 4.43 17.02
CA SER A 249 4.94 4.40 18.10
C SER A 249 5.41 5.06 19.40
N LYS A 250 6.69 5.40 19.53
CA LYS A 250 7.21 6.23 20.64
C LYS A 250 6.64 7.66 20.58
N TYR A 251 6.33 8.15 19.39
CA TYR A 251 5.95 9.54 19.12
C TYR A 251 4.50 9.67 18.64
N VAL A 252 4.00 8.68 17.91
CA VAL A 252 2.70 8.73 17.23
C VAL A 252 1.88 7.51 17.68
N ALA A 253 0.66 7.73 18.18
CA ALA A 253 -0.28 6.64 18.41
C ALA A 253 -0.72 6.05 17.06
N LEU A 254 -0.64 4.73 16.93
CA LEU A 254 -1.07 4.00 15.73
C LEU A 254 -2.50 3.50 15.90
N HIS A 255 -3.25 3.48 14.79
CA HIS A 255 -4.65 3.05 14.75
C HIS A 255 -4.90 2.06 13.60
N PRO A 256 -5.94 1.20 13.69
CA PRO A 256 -6.31 0.33 12.60
C PRO A 256 -6.55 1.11 11.31
N GLY A 257 -5.89 0.67 10.23
CA GLY A 257 -5.91 1.32 8.93
C GLY A 257 -4.79 2.34 8.71
N ASP A 258 -3.97 2.67 9.71
CA ASP A 258 -2.74 3.46 9.48
C ASP A 258 -1.78 2.67 8.58
N ILE A 259 -1.08 3.42 7.72
CA ILE A 259 -0.16 2.88 6.71
C ILE A 259 1.26 3.36 7.02
N ILE A 260 2.19 2.42 6.99
CA ILE A 260 3.63 2.70 7.10
C ILE A 260 4.31 2.22 5.82
N ALA A 261 4.91 3.14 5.07
CA ALA A 261 5.78 2.87 3.93
C ALA A 261 7.20 2.63 4.44
N THR A 262 7.81 1.48 4.06
CA THR A 262 9.01 0.97 4.73
C THR A 262 10.32 1.46 4.13
N GLY A 263 10.26 2.24 3.06
CA GLY A 263 11.41 2.65 2.26
C GLY A 263 11.60 1.78 1.03
N THR A 264 12.42 2.26 0.12
CA THR A 264 12.64 1.69 -1.21
C THR A 264 14.08 1.16 -1.37
N PRO A 265 14.30 0.07 -2.12
CA PRO A 265 15.63 -0.38 -2.50
C PRO A 265 16.28 0.54 -3.54
N ALA A 266 17.57 0.34 -3.83
CA ALA A 266 18.31 1.05 -4.87
C ALA A 266 17.70 0.87 -6.27
N GLY A 267 18.03 1.79 -7.19
CA GLY A 267 17.61 1.79 -8.58
C GLY A 267 16.54 2.84 -8.91
N VAL A 268 16.39 3.86 -8.05
CA VAL A 268 15.54 5.01 -8.38
C VAL A 268 16.11 5.82 -9.54
N GLY A 269 15.25 6.53 -10.27
CA GLY A 269 15.65 7.29 -11.44
C GLY A 269 16.72 8.35 -11.17
N ALA A 270 16.66 8.99 -10.00
CA ALA A 270 17.66 9.97 -9.56
C ALA A 270 19.06 9.37 -9.32
N GLY A 271 19.14 8.09 -8.92
CA GLY A 271 20.42 7.38 -8.69
C GLY A 271 21.10 6.89 -9.96
N MET A 272 20.42 6.91 -11.10
CA MET A 272 20.97 6.44 -12.36
C MET A 272 21.99 7.43 -12.98
N GLN A 273 22.86 6.92 -13.83
CA GLN A 273 23.85 7.73 -14.53
C GLN A 273 23.73 7.54 -16.06
N PRO A 274 23.20 8.53 -16.81
CA PRO A 274 22.53 9.76 -16.33
C PRO A 274 21.19 9.47 -15.65
N PRO A 275 20.64 10.41 -14.84
CA PRO A 275 19.33 10.25 -14.19
C PRO A 275 18.21 9.95 -15.20
N LYS A 276 17.27 9.04 -14.83
CA LYS A 276 16.16 8.61 -15.68
C LYS A 276 14.83 8.84 -14.97
N PHE A 277 14.31 10.06 -15.02
CA PHE A 277 13.01 10.43 -14.46
C PHE A 277 11.83 9.96 -15.30
N LEU A 278 10.67 9.81 -14.67
CA LEU A 278 9.42 9.44 -15.31
C LEU A 278 8.99 10.49 -16.36
N GLN A 279 8.45 10.00 -17.46
CA GLN A 279 7.99 10.81 -18.59
C GLN A 279 6.48 10.59 -18.81
N PRO A 280 5.77 11.55 -19.46
CA PRO A 280 4.40 11.34 -19.89
C PRO A 280 4.25 10.07 -20.74
N GLY A 281 3.25 9.26 -20.39
CA GLY A 281 2.96 7.99 -21.04
C GLY A 281 3.73 6.80 -20.49
N ASP A 282 4.62 6.98 -19.49
CA ASP A 282 5.30 5.87 -18.85
C ASP A 282 4.33 5.00 -18.04
N GLU A 283 4.61 3.69 -18.05
CA GLU A 283 4.00 2.69 -17.18
C GLU A 283 5.00 2.29 -16.10
N VAL A 284 4.59 2.37 -14.84
CA VAL A 284 5.38 1.90 -13.68
C VAL A 284 4.71 0.70 -13.06
N LYS A 285 5.43 -0.40 -12.92
CA LYS A 285 4.97 -1.62 -12.25
C LYS A 285 5.85 -1.94 -11.05
N VAL A 286 5.27 -1.96 -9.88
CA VAL A 286 5.91 -2.43 -8.66
C VAL A 286 5.34 -3.80 -8.30
N THR A 287 6.19 -4.83 -8.31
CA THR A 287 5.80 -6.21 -7.98
C THR A 287 6.45 -6.62 -6.67
N ILE A 288 5.66 -7.14 -5.74
CA ILE A 288 6.15 -7.75 -4.50
C ILE A 288 5.62 -9.18 -4.42
N ASP A 289 6.52 -10.11 -4.10
CA ASP A 289 6.21 -11.54 -3.98
C ASP A 289 5.01 -11.77 -3.06
N ASN A 290 4.10 -12.65 -3.46
CA ASN A 290 2.86 -13.03 -2.78
C ASN A 290 1.81 -11.91 -2.61
N ILE A 291 2.16 -10.62 -2.82
CA ILE A 291 1.18 -9.53 -2.84
C ILE A 291 0.58 -9.42 -4.24
N GLY A 292 1.40 -9.13 -5.25
CA GLY A 292 0.97 -8.92 -6.62
C GLY A 292 1.76 -7.83 -7.31
N THR A 293 1.11 -7.12 -8.23
CA THR A 293 1.70 -5.99 -8.98
C THR A 293 0.79 -4.78 -8.87
N LEU A 294 1.37 -3.66 -8.49
CA LEU A 294 0.76 -2.33 -8.53
C LEU A 294 1.20 -1.63 -9.81
N THR A 295 0.26 -1.26 -10.66
CA THR A 295 0.51 -0.58 -11.94
C THR A 295 0.07 0.88 -11.84
N THR A 296 0.91 1.79 -12.33
CA THR A 296 0.63 3.23 -12.38
C THR A 296 0.98 3.75 -13.77
N TYR A 297 0.11 4.55 -14.36
CA TYR A 297 0.36 5.22 -15.64
C TYR A 297 0.58 6.71 -15.41
N ILE A 298 1.58 7.28 -16.10
CA ILE A 298 1.83 8.72 -16.10
C ILE A 298 1.04 9.35 -17.24
N ALA A 299 0.19 10.33 -16.95
CA ALA A 299 -0.62 11.03 -17.97
C ALA A 299 0.26 11.59 -19.09
N LYS A 300 -0.26 11.56 -20.32
CA LYS A 300 0.41 12.09 -21.54
C LYS A 300 0.50 13.60 -21.53
#